data_9facab23677291bb024c664c722a32be
#
_entry.id   9facab23677291bb024c664c722a32be
#
_cell.length_a   1.000
_cell.length_b   1.000
_cell.length_c   1.000
_cell.angle_alpha   90.00
_cell.angle_beta   90.00
_cell.angle_gamma   90.00
#
_symmetry.space_group_name_H-M   'P 1'
#
loop_
_entity.id
_entity.type
_entity.pdbx_description
1 polymer ?
#
loop_
_entity_poly.entity_id
_entity_poly.type
_entity_poly.pdbx_seq_one_letter_code
_entity_poly.pdbx_strand_id
1 'polypeptide(L)'
;MIVVDVGNTNTVIGFYINNKLIKINRINTKDILLKKNLHTLFYRKIISEIKYEDRICIISSVSSSEKAIISFFKSLDFKILNINISNIPKKIKFNYKSNQLGADRIANTFAAIHKYGNNSLVIDFGTATTFDVIRNKIYEGGAITPGINISHDALVKNASQLNKISIKPTNIIIGKDTRKSMEGGFYWSYVNLINGNINKIILEKKFRPKIILTGGLANIFKKEIKYPTYYEPNLTLEGLYLIGLATYA
;
A
#
# COMPACT_ATOMS: atom_id res chain seq x y z
N MET A 1 13.43 -14.85 3.57
CA MET A 1 13.34 -13.44 3.09
C MET A 1 12.34 -12.66 3.93
N ILE A 2 12.67 -11.43 4.31
CA ILE A 2 11.75 -10.49 4.97
C ILE A 2 11.44 -9.36 3.99
N VAL A 3 10.18 -8.91 3.97
CA VAL A 3 9.76 -7.75 3.19
C VAL A 3 9.14 -6.71 4.13
N VAL A 4 9.46 -5.44 3.94
CA VAL A 4 9.04 -4.36 4.84
C VAL A 4 8.50 -3.20 4.01
N ASP A 5 7.24 -2.87 4.22
CA ASP A 5 6.61 -1.69 3.66
C ASP A 5 6.50 -0.61 4.75
N VAL A 6 7.25 0.47 4.60
CA VAL A 6 7.38 1.56 5.59
C VAL A 6 6.53 2.75 5.16
N GLY A 7 5.27 2.71 5.52
CA GLY A 7 4.36 3.84 5.31
C GLY A 7 4.50 4.93 6.37
N ASN A 8 3.86 6.08 6.13
CA ASN A 8 3.88 7.20 7.09
C ASN A 8 3.12 6.89 8.39
N THR A 9 2.07 6.09 8.33
CA THR A 9 1.23 5.74 9.48
C THR A 9 1.59 4.38 10.05
N ASN A 10 1.70 3.37 9.19
CA ASN A 10 1.97 1.98 9.56
C ASN A 10 3.17 1.44 8.78
N THR A 11 3.93 0.60 9.44
CA THR A 11 4.93 -0.27 8.83
C THR A 11 4.41 -1.69 8.84
N VAL A 12 4.42 -2.34 7.68
CA VAL A 12 3.94 -3.71 7.51
C VAL A 12 5.12 -4.61 7.13
N ILE A 13 5.25 -5.73 7.86
CA ILE A 13 6.37 -6.65 7.72
C ILE A 13 5.81 -8.01 7.33
N GLY A 14 6.29 -8.56 6.22
CA GLY A 14 6.00 -9.91 5.77
C GLY A 14 7.20 -10.84 5.94
N PHE A 15 6.96 -12.01 6.51
CA PHE A 15 7.96 -13.05 6.71
C PHE A 15 7.72 -14.19 5.71
N TYR A 16 8.64 -14.39 4.79
CA TYR A 16 8.60 -15.44 3.78
C TYR A 16 9.62 -16.54 4.10
N ILE A 17 9.14 -17.78 4.27
CA ILE A 17 9.96 -19.00 4.42
C ILE A 17 9.47 -20.02 3.40
N ASN A 18 10.38 -20.67 2.68
CA ASN A 18 10.06 -21.64 1.63
C ASN A 18 9.01 -21.13 0.63
N ASN A 19 9.17 -19.90 0.19
CA ASN A 19 8.31 -19.20 -0.76
C ASN A 19 6.84 -18.97 -0.27
N LYS A 20 6.60 -19.13 1.02
CA LYS A 20 5.28 -18.90 1.62
C LYS A 20 5.33 -17.74 2.60
N LEU A 21 4.34 -16.87 2.53
CA LEU A 21 4.11 -15.83 3.54
C LEU A 21 3.57 -16.49 4.81
N ILE A 22 4.42 -16.63 5.82
CA ILE A 22 4.07 -17.33 7.08
C ILE A 22 3.51 -16.40 8.13
N LYS A 23 3.88 -15.12 8.10
CA LYS A 23 3.41 -14.14 9.07
C LYS A 23 3.45 -12.72 8.50
N ILE A 24 2.48 -11.93 8.94
CA ILE A 24 2.45 -10.47 8.73
C ILE A 24 2.43 -9.81 10.10
N ASN A 25 3.24 -8.78 10.26
CA ASN A 25 3.17 -7.87 11.39
C ASN A 25 2.89 -6.46 10.92
N ARG A 26 1.99 -5.77 11.61
CA ARG A 26 1.67 -4.36 11.36
C ARG A 26 1.95 -3.56 12.63
N ILE A 27 2.79 -2.57 12.53
CA ILE A 27 3.18 -1.71 13.65
C ILE A 27 2.98 -0.24 13.26
N ASN A 28 2.74 0.61 14.25
CA ASN A 28 2.69 2.04 14.02
C ASN A 28 4.11 2.54 13.70
N THR A 29 4.27 3.29 12.62
CA THR A 29 5.58 3.78 12.18
C THR A 29 6.24 4.69 13.22
N LYS A 30 5.46 5.42 14.01
CA LYS A 30 5.98 6.26 15.11
C LYS A 30 6.68 5.44 16.22
N ASP A 31 6.22 4.22 16.47
CA ASP A 31 6.82 3.36 17.49
C ASP A 31 8.23 2.91 17.10
N ILE A 32 8.53 2.83 15.83
CA ILE A 32 9.88 2.55 15.31
C ILE A 32 10.81 3.71 15.60
N LEU A 33 10.37 4.95 15.41
CA LEU A 33 11.16 6.15 15.69
C LEU A 33 11.50 6.27 17.18
N LEU A 34 10.60 5.84 18.06
CA LEU A 34 10.79 5.84 19.50
C LEU A 34 11.73 4.74 19.99
N LYS A 35 12.32 3.92 19.10
CA LYS A 35 13.22 2.79 19.37
C LYS A 35 12.67 1.81 20.42
N LYS A 36 11.36 1.75 20.62
CA LYS A 36 10.73 0.82 21.56
C LYS A 36 10.86 -0.61 21.03
N ASN A 37 11.84 -1.34 21.59
CA ASN A 37 11.99 -2.79 21.43
C ASN A 37 11.80 -3.33 20.01
N LEU A 38 12.60 -2.83 19.03
CA LEU A 38 12.59 -3.34 17.66
C LEU A 38 12.71 -4.88 17.60
N HIS A 39 13.50 -5.47 18.50
CA HIS A 39 13.61 -6.93 18.60
C HIS A 39 12.28 -7.65 18.91
N THR A 40 11.42 -7.05 19.74
CA THR A 40 10.09 -7.61 20.04
C THR A 40 9.13 -7.35 18.90
N LEU A 41 9.16 -6.13 18.32
CA LEU A 41 8.31 -5.75 17.19
C LEU A 41 8.58 -6.59 15.94
N PHE A 42 9.85 -6.94 15.69
CA PHE A 42 10.27 -7.73 14.52
C PHE A 42 10.36 -9.23 14.79
N TYR A 43 9.77 -9.73 15.85
CA TYR A 43 9.71 -11.17 16.15
C TYR A 43 11.06 -11.87 16.05
N ARG A 44 11.97 -11.62 17.00
CA ARG A 44 13.31 -12.20 17.04
C ARG A 44 13.33 -13.72 16.82
N LYS A 45 12.31 -14.44 17.32
CA LYS A 45 12.18 -15.89 17.15
C LYS A 45 12.05 -16.28 15.66
N ILE A 46 11.22 -15.55 14.88
CA ILE A 46 11.06 -15.85 13.44
C ILE A 46 12.35 -15.51 12.68
N ILE A 47 13.02 -14.41 13.05
CA ILE A 47 14.30 -14.03 12.44
C ILE A 47 15.36 -15.11 12.66
N SER A 48 15.40 -15.73 13.84
CA SER A 48 16.36 -16.79 14.15
C SER A 48 16.12 -18.09 13.37
N GLU A 49 14.91 -18.29 12.84
CA GLU A 49 14.57 -19.44 11.99
C GLU A 49 14.99 -19.25 10.51
N ILE A 50 15.36 -18.02 10.12
CA ILE A 50 15.83 -17.72 8.75
C ILE A 50 17.30 -18.11 8.67
N LYS A 51 17.64 -19.02 7.77
CA LYS A 51 19.03 -19.43 7.51
C LYS A 51 19.87 -18.23 7.08
N TYR A 52 21.16 -18.26 7.37
CA TYR A 52 22.05 -17.13 7.11
C TYR A 52 22.06 -16.73 5.63
N GLU A 53 22.14 -17.70 4.72
CA GLU A 53 22.10 -17.53 3.27
C GLU A 53 20.80 -16.86 2.77
N ASP A 54 19.68 -17.06 3.51
CA ASP A 54 18.35 -16.54 3.19
C ASP A 54 18.06 -15.18 3.84
N ARG A 55 19.03 -14.56 4.54
CA ARG A 55 18.87 -13.27 5.22
C ARG A 55 18.87 -12.11 4.23
N ILE A 56 17.75 -11.98 3.54
CA ILE A 56 17.47 -10.90 2.60
C ILE A 56 16.29 -10.11 3.13
N CYS A 57 16.43 -8.77 3.16
CA CYS A 57 15.38 -7.84 3.53
C CYS A 57 15.12 -6.85 2.38
N ILE A 58 13.91 -6.90 1.83
CA ILE A 58 13.47 -5.98 0.78
C ILE A 58 12.62 -4.89 1.45
N ILE A 59 12.96 -3.64 1.20
CA ILE A 59 12.33 -2.49 1.86
C ILE A 59 11.70 -1.58 0.81
N SER A 60 10.42 -1.26 1.00
CA SER A 60 9.73 -0.11 0.44
C SER A 60 9.64 0.95 1.52
N SER A 61 9.99 2.18 1.22
CA SER A 61 9.86 3.26 2.19
C SER A 61 9.42 4.58 1.55
N VAL A 62 8.45 5.20 2.20
CA VAL A 62 8.00 6.57 1.96
C VAL A 62 8.07 7.41 3.25
N SER A 63 8.81 6.93 4.26
CA SER A 63 8.89 7.52 5.59
C SER A 63 10.33 7.76 6.05
N SER A 64 10.52 8.75 6.92
CA SER A 64 11.81 9.04 7.57
C SER A 64 12.30 7.92 8.50
N SER A 65 11.45 6.95 8.86
CA SER A 65 11.81 5.79 9.70
C SER A 65 12.68 4.76 9.00
N GLU A 66 12.90 4.89 7.70
CA GLU A 66 13.70 3.98 6.86
C GLU A 66 15.07 3.67 7.45
N LYS A 67 15.81 4.71 7.85
CA LYS A 67 17.18 4.56 8.36
C LYS A 67 17.24 3.65 9.60
N ALA A 68 16.27 3.75 10.50
CA ALA A 68 16.21 2.93 11.71
C ALA A 68 15.98 1.45 11.37
N ILE A 69 15.11 1.16 10.39
CA ILE A 69 14.81 -0.20 9.92
C ILE A 69 16.03 -0.80 9.21
N ILE A 70 16.67 -0.05 8.32
CA ILE A 70 17.88 -0.48 7.63
C ILE A 70 18.98 -0.81 8.65
N SER A 71 19.24 0.08 9.62
CA SER A 71 20.24 -0.15 10.66
C SER A 71 19.93 -1.41 11.48
N PHE A 72 18.66 -1.62 11.84
CA PHE A 72 18.24 -2.81 12.59
C PHE A 72 18.52 -4.11 11.82
N PHE A 73 18.10 -4.21 10.55
CA PHE A 73 18.32 -5.45 9.77
C PHE A 73 19.80 -5.65 9.41
N LYS A 74 20.57 -4.57 9.20
CA LYS A 74 22.04 -4.66 9.06
C LYS A 74 22.71 -5.25 10.29
N SER A 75 22.27 -4.87 11.51
CA SER A 75 22.83 -5.43 12.75
C SER A 75 22.53 -6.91 12.97
N LEU A 76 21.67 -7.48 12.14
CA LEU A 76 21.30 -8.91 12.10
C LEU A 76 21.82 -9.62 10.87
N ASP A 77 22.81 -9.03 10.17
CA ASP A 77 23.48 -9.56 8.97
C ASP A 77 22.54 -9.81 7.78
N PHE A 78 21.50 -9.01 7.64
CA PHE A 78 20.65 -9.08 6.44
C PHE A 78 21.24 -8.29 5.28
N LYS A 79 21.22 -8.90 4.08
CA LYS A 79 21.39 -8.19 2.81
C LYS A 79 20.14 -7.34 2.55
N ILE A 80 20.32 -6.04 2.30
CA ILE A 80 19.19 -5.11 2.18
C ILE A 80 19.08 -4.59 0.76
N LEU A 81 17.87 -4.67 0.21
CA LEU A 81 17.47 -3.97 -0.99
C LEU A 81 16.38 -2.95 -0.64
N ASN A 82 16.74 -1.67 -0.62
CA ASN A 82 15.77 -0.58 -0.54
C ASN A 82 15.36 -0.20 -1.95
N ILE A 83 14.10 -0.51 -2.33
CA ILE A 83 13.67 -0.48 -3.72
C ILE A 83 13.42 0.95 -4.24
N ASN A 84 13.84 1.16 -5.47
CA ASN A 84 13.50 2.31 -6.31
C ASN A 84 13.57 1.89 -7.79
N ILE A 85 13.14 2.73 -8.71
CA ILE A 85 13.11 2.39 -10.15
C ILE A 85 14.49 1.98 -10.70
N SER A 86 15.59 2.52 -10.17
CA SER A 86 16.93 2.29 -10.71
C SER A 86 17.54 0.95 -10.29
N ASN A 87 17.08 0.36 -9.19
CA ASN A 87 17.67 -0.84 -8.59
C ASN A 87 16.77 -2.08 -8.59
N ILE A 88 15.63 -2.02 -9.29
CA ILE A 88 14.72 -3.16 -9.47
C ILE A 88 15.02 -3.89 -10.81
N PRO A 89 14.58 -5.16 -10.95
CA PRO A 89 14.72 -5.88 -12.20
C PRO A 89 14.05 -5.15 -13.37
N LYS A 90 14.79 -4.96 -14.48
CA LYS A 90 14.33 -4.21 -15.67
C LYS A 90 13.24 -4.94 -16.50
N LYS A 91 12.42 -5.77 -15.86
CA LYS A 91 11.32 -6.52 -16.51
C LYS A 91 10.08 -5.67 -16.78
N ILE A 92 10.01 -4.50 -16.13
CA ILE A 92 8.87 -3.58 -16.23
C ILE A 92 9.37 -2.20 -16.63
N LYS A 93 8.72 -1.60 -17.61
CA LYS A 93 9.00 -0.21 -18.02
C LYS A 93 8.14 0.74 -17.19
N PHE A 94 8.77 1.76 -16.63
CA PHE A 94 8.11 2.84 -15.92
C PHE A 94 8.17 4.12 -16.76
N ASN A 95 7.00 4.58 -17.22
CA ASN A 95 6.86 5.85 -17.92
C ASN A 95 6.55 6.96 -16.91
N TYR A 96 7.48 7.18 -15.97
CA TYR A 96 7.35 8.11 -14.86
C TYR A 96 8.71 8.67 -14.46
N LYS A 97 8.74 9.86 -13.85
CA LYS A 97 9.99 10.43 -13.32
C LYS A 97 10.54 9.54 -12.20
N SER A 98 11.72 8.95 -12.41
CA SER A 98 12.27 7.86 -11.59
C SER A 98 12.42 8.18 -10.10
N ASN A 99 12.75 9.44 -9.78
CA ASN A 99 12.98 9.89 -8.39
C ASN A 99 11.70 10.32 -7.64
N GLN A 100 10.54 10.24 -8.28
CA GLN A 100 9.27 10.69 -7.71
C GLN A 100 8.25 9.57 -7.47
N LEU A 101 8.53 8.35 -7.96
CA LEU A 101 7.61 7.23 -7.76
C LEU A 101 7.87 6.55 -6.42
N GLY A 102 6.84 6.48 -5.58
CA GLY A 102 6.88 5.76 -4.31
C GLY A 102 7.21 4.28 -4.49
N ALA A 103 7.99 3.75 -3.58
CA ALA A 103 8.44 2.36 -3.62
C ALA A 103 7.27 1.36 -3.46
N ASP A 104 6.25 1.72 -2.69
CA ASP A 104 4.98 1.00 -2.55
C ASP A 104 4.27 0.83 -3.90
N ARG A 105 4.21 1.88 -4.73
CA ARG A 105 3.60 1.85 -6.05
C ARG A 105 4.40 0.99 -7.04
N ILE A 106 5.74 0.97 -6.90
CA ILE A 106 6.61 0.05 -7.66
C ILE A 106 6.28 -1.40 -7.30
N ALA A 107 6.23 -1.72 -6.01
CA ALA A 107 5.91 -3.06 -5.52
C ALA A 107 4.51 -3.51 -5.99
N ASN A 108 3.49 -2.66 -5.83
CA ASN A 108 2.14 -2.91 -6.30
C ASN A 108 2.10 -3.21 -7.81
N THR A 109 2.88 -2.47 -8.61
CA THR A 109 2.99 -2.70 -10.06
C THR A 109 3.57 -4.07 -10.39
N PHE A 110 4.63 -4.49 -9.69
CA PHE A 110 5.22 -5.81 -9.88
C PHE A 110 4.23 -6.94 -9.57
N ALA A 111 3.56 -6.87 -8.43
CA ALA A 111 2.56 -7.86 -8.05
C ALA A 111 1.38 -7.90 -9.03
N ALA A 112 0.87 -6.74 -9.44
CA ALA A 112 -0.24 -6.63 -10.37
C ALA A 112 0.08 -7.26 -11.72
N ILE A 113 1.26 -6.98 -12.30
CA ILE A 113 1.68 -7.58 -13.58
C ILE A 113 1.84 -9.09 -13.44
N HIS A 114 2.46 -9.55 -12.35
CA HIS A 114 2.71 -10.97 -12.14
C HIS A 114 1.40 -11.78 -12.00
N LYS A 115 0.44 -11.27 -11.23
CA LYS A 115 -0.83 -11.99 -10.94
C LYS A 115 -1.91 -11.78 -11.99
N TYR A 116 -2.00 -10.59 -12.55
CA TYR A 116 -3.14 -10.16 -13.35
C TYR A 116 -2.79 -9.84 -14.80
N GLY A 117 -1.50 -9.78 -15.11
CA GLY A 117 -1.02 -9.59 -16.48
C GLY A 117 -0.90 -8.12 -16.87
N ASN A 118 -1.10 -7.86 -18.17
CA ASN A 118 -0.58 -6.67 -18.83
C ASN A 118 -1.35 -5.38 -18.56
N ASN A 119 -2.65 -5.49 -18.20
CA ASN A 119 -3.56 -4.35 -18.11
C ASN A 119 -4.24 -4.36 -16.74
N SER A 120 -3.84 -3.47 -15.87
CA SER A 120 -4.35 -3.39 -14.49
C SER A 120 -4.50 -1.93 -14.04
N LEU A 121 -5.43 -1.71 -13.14
CA LEU A 121 -5.56 -0.49 -12.35
C LEU A 121 -5.51 -0.90 -10.88
N VAL A 122 -4.43 -0.54 -10.20
CA VAL A 122 -4.31 -0.79 -8.77
C VAL A 122 -4.82 0.42 -8.01
N ILE A 123 -5.70 0.18 -7.03
CA ILE A 123 -6.21 1.20 -6.12
C ILE A 123 -5.76 0.82 -4.72
N ASP A 124 -4.88 1.63 -4.14
CA ASP A 124 -4.38 1.42 -2.79
C ASP A 124 -5.04 2.41 -1.82
N PHE A 125 -5.74 1.85 -0.83
CA PHE A 125 -6.49 2.58 0.18
C PHE A 125 -5.64 2.78 1.44
N GLY A 126 -4.63 3.61 1.33
CA GLY A 126 -3.69 3.95 2.39
C GLY A 126 -3.96 5.30 3.07
N THR A 127 -2.90 5.93 3.57
CA THR A 127 -2.90 7.31 4.07
C THR A 127 -3.31 8.30 2.97
N ALA A 128 -2.76 8.13 1.78
CA ALA A 128 -3.32 8.62 0.53
C ALA A 128 -4.02 7.46 -0.19
N THR A 129 -4.95 7.77 -1.10
CA THR A 129 -5.45 6.76 -2.04
C THR A 129 -4.78 6.98 -3.37
N THR A 130 -4.10 5.94 -3.87
CA THR A 130 -3.42 5.97 -5.16
C THR A 130 -4.17 5.15 -6.19
N PHE A 131 -4.07 5.57 -7.45
CA PHE A 131 -4.59 4.88 -8.62
C PHE A 131 -3.41 4.66 -9.56
N ASP A 132 -2.94 3.43 -9.72
CA ASP A 132 -1.77 3.06 -10.51
C ASP A 132 -2.18 2.39 -11.81
N VAL A 133 -1.85 3.01 -12.94
CA VAL A 133 -2.25 2.56 -14.27
C VAL A 133 -1.13 1.76 -14.91
N ILE A 134 -1.44 0.50 -15.20
CA ILE A 134 -0.56 -0.43 -15.91
C ILE A 134 -1.24 -0.82 -17.21
N ARG A 135 -0.57 -0.54 -18.35
CA ARG A 135 -1.05 -0.91 -19.68
C ARG A 135 0.08 -1.51 -20.50
N ASN A 136 -0.16 -2.68 -21.10
CA ASN A 136 0.85 -3.41 -21.89
C ASN A 136 2.16 -3.68 -21.11
N LYS A 137 2.06 -4.00 -19.81
CA LYS A 137 3.19 -4.15 -18.86
C LYS A 137 4.00 -2.87 -18.64
N ILE A 138 3.48 -1.71 -19.01
CA ILE A 138 4.11 -0.42 -18.76
C ILE A 138 3.34 0.28 -17.65
N TYR A 139 4.03 0.74 -16.64
CA TYR A 139 3.47 1.67 -15.68
C TYR A 139 3.34 3.04 -16.33
N GLU A 140 2.12 3.52 -16.54
CA GLU A 140 1.84 4.78 -17.26
C GLU A 140 1.61 5.98 -16.34
N GLY A 141 1.77 5.81 -15.04
CA GLY A 141 1.45 6.84 -14.07
C GLY A 141 0.19 6.54 -13.29
N GLY A 142 -0.41 7.56 -12.72
CA GLY A 142 -1.62 7.39 -11.91
C GLY A 142 -2.08 8.67 -11.25
N ALA A 143 -3.04 8.55 -10.34
CA ALA A 143 -3.57 9.63 -9.54
C ALA A 143 -3.30 9.40 -8.05
N ILE A 144 -3.22 10.48 -7.29
CA ILE A 144 -3.10 10.45 -5.83
C ILE A 144 -4.18 11.38 -5.27
N THR A 145 -4.97 10.87 -4.33
CA THR A 145 -5.97 11.64 -3.61
C THR A 145 -5.75 11.51 -2.10
N PRO A 146 -6.23 12.44 -1.28
CA PRO A 146 -6.21 12.25 0.16
C PRO A 146 -7.00 10.99 0.52
N GLY A 147 -6.45 10.17 1.43
CA GLY A 147 -7.21 9.06 2.00
C GLY A 147 -8.35 9.55 2.87
N ILE A 148 -9.38 8.73 3.05
CA ILE A 148 -10.61 9.15 3.75
C ILE A 148 -10.35 9.58 5.19
N ASN A 149 -9.45 8.90 5.92
CA ASN A 149 -9.13 9.25 7.30
C ASN A 149 -8.41 10.60 7.40
N ILE A 150 -7.47 10.89 6.48
CA ILE A 150 -6.79 12.19 6.43
C ILE A 150 -7.79 13.31 6.11
N SER A 151 -8.72 13.07 5.17
CA SER A 151 -9.76 14.04 4.82
C SER A 151 -10.68 14.33 6.01
N HIS A 152 -11.08 13.29 6.72
CA HIS A 152 -11.89 13.39 7.94
C HIS A 152 -11.15 14.15 9.05
N ASP A 153 -9.89 13.75 9.34
CA ASP A 153 -9.11 14.41 10.40
C ASP A 153 -8.83 15.88 10.07
N ALA A 154 -8.62 16.21 8.79
CA ALA A 154 -8.46 17.59 8.34
C ALA A 154 -9.73 18.41 8.55
N LEU A 155 -10.92 17.86 8.25
CA LEU A 155 -12.19 18.54 8.49
C LEU A 155 -12.41 18.79 9.99
N VAL A 156 -12.27 17.75 10.82
CA VAL A 156 -12.47 17.88 12.28
C VAL A 156 -11.47 18.85 12.91
N LYS A 157 -10.23 18.89 12.43
CA LYS A 157 -9.21 19.84 12.91
C LYS A 157 -9.58 21.30 12.62
N ASN A 158 -10.22 21.58 11.49
CA ASN A 158 -10.51 22.94 11.03
C ASN A 158 -11.95 23.39 11.29
N ALA A 159 -12.83 22.51 11.78
CA ALA A 159 -14.22 22.81 12.10
C ALA A 159 -14.52 22.43 13.55
N SER A 160 -14.39 23.41 14.46
CA SER A 160 -14.41 23.21 15.93
C SER A 160 -15.68 22.53 16.49
N GLN A 161 -16.80 22.62 15.76
CA GLN A 161 -18.06 22.00 16.18
C GLN A 161 -18.24 20.56 15.67
N LEU A 162 -17.33 20.06 14.81
CA LEU A 162 -17.41 18.72 14.27
C LEU A 162 -16.56 17.74 15.08
N ASN A 163 -17.20 16.66 15.51
CA ASN A 163 -16.53 15.60 16.27
C ASN A 163 -16.07 14.46 15.37
N LYS A 164 -15.05 13.73 15.84
CA LYS A 164 -14.59 12.52 15.15
C LYS A 164 -15.70 11.49 15.04
N ILE A 165 -15.82 10.89 13.86
CA ILE A 165 -16.73 9.79 13.56
C ILE A 165 -15.93 8.55 13.13
N SER A 166 -16.59 7.40 13.19
CA SER A 166 -16.07 6.16 12.57
C SER A 166 -16.69 5.99 11.18
N ILE A 167 -15.84 5.94 10.16
CA ILE A 167 -16.29 5.74 8.78
C ILE A 167 -16.61 4.28 8.56
N LYS A 168 -17.88 3.98 8.31
CA LYS A 168 -18.40 2.62 8.09
C LYS A 168 -19.38 2.63 6.92
N PRO A 169 -19.60 1.46 6.27
CA PRO A 169 -20.65 1.33 5.26
C PRO A 169 -22.00 1.81 5.80
N THR A 170 -22.70 2.58 5.00
CA THR A 170 -24.04 3.09 5.30
C THR A 170 -24.85 3.26 4.02
N ASN A 171 -26.16 3.00 4.11
CA ASN A 171 -27.09 3.25 3.00
C ASN A 171 -27.66 4.68 3.02
N ILE A 172 -27.35 5.45 4.06
CA ILE A 172 -27.90 6.79 4.28
C ILE A 172 -26.86 7.82 3.84
N ILE A 173 -27.25 8.72 2.93
CA ILE A 173 -26.45 9.89 2.58
C ILE A 173 -26.97 11.16 3.26
N ILE A 174 -28.29 11.28 3.43
CA ILE A 174 -28.92 12.45 4.07
C ILE A 174 -29.13 12.14 5.55
N GLY A 175 -28.25 12.66 6.41
CA GLY A 175 -28.40 12.57 7.86
C GLY A 175 -29.40 13.58 8.39
N LYS A 176 -30.01 13.29 9.56
CA LYS A 176 -30.91 14.20 10.27
C LYS A 176 -30.24 14.85 11.48
N ASP A 177 -28.98 14.58 11.71
CA ASP A 177 -28.11 15.21 12.69
C ASP A 177 -26.69 15.33 12.10
N THR A 178 -25.83 16.13 12.73
CA THR A 178 -24.45 16.39 12.25
C THR A 178 -23.65 15.11 12.09
N ARG A 179 -23.73 14.20 13.06
CA ARG A 179 -22.98 12.93 13.03
C ARG A 179 -23.40 12.07 11.85
N LYS A 180 -24.70 11.86 11.63
CA LYS A 180 -25.24 11.08 10.52
C LYS A 180 -24.95 11.72 9.17
N SER A 181 -24.98 13.05 9.10
CA SER A 181 -24.62 13.81 7.90
C SER A 181 -23.14 13.62 7.55
N MET A 182 -22.25 13.62 8.55
CA MET A 182 -20.82 13.32 8.34
C MET A 182 -20.61 11.86 7.94
N GLU A 183 -21.22 10.88 8.62
CA GLU A 183 -21.10 9.46 8.32
C GLU A 183 -21.49 9.18 6.86
N GLY A 184 -22.66 9.64 6.43
CA GLY A 184 -23.15 9.47 5.07
C GLY A 184 -22.33 10.25 4.05
N GLY A 185 -22.04 11.53 4.34
CA GLY A 185 -21.30 12.41 3.47
C GLY A 185 -19.89 11.86 3.16
N PHE A 186 -19.10 11.49 4.18
CA PHE A 186 -17.77 10.91 3.97
C PHE A 186 -17.81 9.60 3.20
N TYR A 187 -18.68 8.67 3.60
CA TYR A 187 -18.74 7.36 2.96
C TYR A 187 -19.08 7.46 1.47
N TRP A 188 -20.20 8.12 1.14
CA TRP A 188 -20.68 8.20 -0.24
C TRP A 188 -19.85 9.13 -1.12
N SER A 189 -19.31 10.23 -0.58
CA SER A 189 -18.38 11.07 -1.33
C SER A 189 -17.14 10.27 -1.75
N TYR A 190 -16.63 9.42 -0.85
CA TYR A 190 -15.45 8.61 -1.15
C TYR A 190 -15.75 7.47 -2.13
N VAL A 191 -16.89 6.81 -2.01
CA VAL A 191 -17.38 5.83 -3.00
C VAL A 191 -17.49 6.46 -4.38
N ASN A 192 -18.05 7.66 -4.48
CA ASN A 192 -18.19 8.39 -5.74
C ASN A 192 -16.84 8.84 -6.30
N LEU A 193 -15.92 9.30 -5.45
CA LEU A 193 -14.55 9.64 -5.84
C LEU A 193 -13.87 8.44 -6.50
N ILE A 194 -13.96 7.25 -5.90
CA ILE A 194 -13.32 6.04 -6.42
C ILE A 194 -13.94 5.65 -7.78
N ASN A 195 -15.25 5.51 -7.85
CA ASN A 195 -15.95 5.13 -9.09
C ASN A 195 -15.73 6.17 -10.20
N GLY A 196 -15.76 7.46 -9.86
CA GLY A 196 -15.50 8.55 -10.78
C GLY A 196 -14.09 8.51 -11.36
N ASN A 197 -13.06 8.30 -10.52
CA ASN A 197 -11.69 8.18 -10.98
C ASN A 197 -11.47 6.93 -11.84
N ILE A 198 -12.04 5.77 -11.47
CA ILE A 198 -11.98 4.55 -12.30
C ILE A 198 -12.53 4.86 -13.69
N ASN A 199 -13.74 5.43 -13.76
CA ASN A 199 -14.39 5.76 -15.04
C ASN A 199 -13.54 6.74 -15.86
N LYS A 200 -13.03 7.82 -15.24
CA LYS A 200 -12.19 8.82 -15.91
C LYS A 200 -10.91 8.21 -16.47
N ILE A 201 -10.23 7.34 -15.71
CA ILE A 201 -9.00 6.65 -16.15
C ILE A 201 -9.29 5.72 -17.33
N ILE A 202 -10.36 4.94 -17.25
CA ILE A 202 -10.77 4.03 -18.35
C ILE A 202 -11.03 4.81 -19.64
N LEU A 203 -11.76 5.91 -19.55
CA LEU A 203 -12.09 6.77 -20.71
C LEU A 203 -10.83 7.44 -21.29
N GLU A 204 -9.95 7.97 -20.42
CA GLU A 204 -8.73 8.66 -20.85
C GLU A 204 -7.76 7.71 -21.54
N LYS A 205 -7.53 6.54 -20.96
CA LYS A 205 -6.58 5.54 -21.49
C LYS A 205 -7.18 4.62 -22.52
N LYS A 206 -8.50 4.63 -22.72
CA LYS A 206 -9.24 3.78 -23.69
C LYS A 206 -8.89 2.30 -23.55
N PHE A 207 -8.91 1.76 -22.32
CA PHE A 207 -8.58 0.36 -22.05
C PHE A 207 -9.50 -0.26 -20.99
N ARG A 208 -9.48 -1.59 -20.89
CA ARG A 208 -10.25 -2.34 -19.89
C ARG A 208 -9.29 -3.02 -18.92
N PRO A 209 -8.96 -2.39 -17.76
CA PRO A 209 -8.06 -2.96 -16.79
C PRO A 209 -8.75 -4.01 -15.92
N LYS A 210 -7.97 -4.95 -15.36
CA LYS A 210 -8.32 -5.64 -14.13
C LYS A 210 -8.13 -4.65 -12.97
N ILE A 211 -9.19 -4.42 -12.20
CA ILE A 211 -9.16 -3.47 -11.08
C ILE A 211 -8.80 -4.24 -9.81
N ILE A 212 -7.69 -3.86 -9.21
CA ILE A 212 -7.10 -4.51 -8.04
C ILE A 212 -7.19 -3.54 -6.88
N LEU A 213 -7.76 -4.00 -5.76
CA LEU A 213 -7.93 -3.21 -4.55
C LEU A 213 -6.97 -3.71 -3.49
N THR A 214 -6.17 -2.82 -2.93
CA THR A 214 -5.27 -3.09 -1.81
C THR A 214 -5.33 -1.99 -0.76
N GLY A 215 -4.57 -2.13 0.31
CA GLY A 215 -4.56 -1.17 1.41
C GLY A 215 -5.58 -1.46 2.51
N GLY A 216 -5.34 -0.85 3.67
CA GLY A 216 -6.05 -1.19 4.91
C GLY A 216 -7.56 -0.90 4.92
N LEU A 217 -8.01 0.02 4.07
CA LEU A 217 -9.41 0.45 4.02
C LEU A 217 -10.18 -0.12 2.83
N ALA A 218 -9.54 -0.85 1.91
CA ALA A 218 -10.16 -1.40 0.71
C ALA A 218 -11.42 -2.23 1.00
N ASN A 219 -11.40 -3.02 2.10
CA ASN A 219 -12.52 -3.87 2.50
C ASN A 219 -13.82 -3.09 2.78
N ILE A 220 -13.71 -1.82 3.20
CA ILE A 220 -14.86 -0.96 3.51
C ILE A 220 -15.63 -0.59 2.23
N PHE A 221 -14.91 -0.38 1.12
CA PHE A 221 -15.46 0.19 -0.11
C PHE A 221 -15.66 -0.82 -1.24
N LYS A 222 -15.07 -2.01 -1.16
CA LYS A 222 -15.04 -2.99 -2.27
C LYS A 222 -16.43 -3.37 -2.81
N LYS A 223 -17.48 -3.34 -1.98
CA LYS A 223 -18.84 -3.71 -2.38
C LYS A 223 -19.53 -2.62 -3.22
N GLU A 224 -19.10 -1.36 -3.10
CA GLU A 224 -19.70 -0.20 -3.77
C GLU A 224 -18.99 0.15 -5.08
N ILE A 225 -17.94 -0.59 -5.45
CA ILE A 225 -17.25 -0.37 -6.71
C ILE A 225 -18.05 -1.01 -7.83
N LYS A 226 -18.39 -0.20 -8.84
CA LYS A 226 -19.27 -0.58 -9.95
C LYS A 226 -18.62 -1.48 -11.00
N TYR A 227 -17.39 -1.88 -10.78
CA TYR A 227 -16.60 -2.70 -11.70
C TYR A 227 -16.20 -4.02 -11.04
N PRO A 228 -15.97 -5.09 -11.79
CA PRO A 228 -15.37 -6.31 -11.25
C PRO A 228 -13.99 -6.01 -10.62
N THR A 229 -13.78 -6.42 -9.38
CA THR A 229 -12.56 -6.13 -8.63
C THR A 229 -11.92 -7.38 -8.05
N TYR A 230 -10.61 -7.32 -7.89
CA TYR A 230 -9.80 -8.29 -7.16
C TYR A 230 -9.30 -7.66 -5.86
N TYR A 231 -9.58 -8.29 -4.74
CA TYR A 231 -9.14 -7.79 -3.42
C TYR A 231 -7.87 -8.48 -2.98
N GLU A 232 -6.78 -7.73 -2.89
CA GLU A 232 -5.43 -8.18 -2.56
C GLU A 232 -4.86 -7.38 -1.38
N PRO A 233 -5.17 -7.78 -0.15
CA PRO A 233 -4.78 -7.03 1.05
C PRO A 233 -3.26 -6.95 1.27
N ASN A 234 -2.50 -7.86 0.68
CA ASN A 234 -1.05 -7.97 0.84
C ASN A 234 -0.28 -7.69 -0.44
N LEU A 235 -0.87 -6.98 -1.41
CA LEU A 235 -0.29 -6.77 -2.75
C LEU A 235 1.11 -6.17 -2.67
N THR A 236 1.33 -5.17 -1.83
CA THR A 236 2.64 -4.52 -1.66
C THR A 236 3.69 -5.50 -1.17
N LEU A 237 3.37 -6.31 -0.14
CA LEU A 237 4.30 -7.32 0.38
C LEU A 237 4.64 -8.39 -0.67
N GLU A 238 3.65 -8.82 -1.45
CA GLU A 238 3.87 -9.76 -2.57
C GLU A 238 4.77 -9.14 -3.64
N GLY A 239 4.57 -7.88 -3.97
CA GLY A 239 5.40 -7.15 -4.93
C GLY A 239 6.86 -7.05 -4.47
N LEU A 240 7.08 -6.71 -3.20
CA LEU A 240 8.41 -6.69 -2.59
C LEU A 240 9.09 -8.07 -2.66
N TYR A 241 8.33 -9.11 -2.33
CA TYR A 241 8.82 -10.49 -2.38
C TYR A 241 9.22 -10.88 -3.81
N LEU A 242 8.38 -10.59 -4.81
CA LEU A 242 8.65 -10.88 -6.22
C LEU A 242 9.89 -10.13 -6.76
N ILE A 243 10.07 -8.86 -6.34
CA ILE A 243 11.27 -8.07 -6.65
C ILE A 243 12.50 -8.74 -6.03
N GLY A 244 12.41 -9.17 -4.78
CA GLY A 244 13.49 -9.87 -4.09
C GLY A 244 13.88 -11.17 -4.78
N LEU A 245 12.92 -12.01 -5.17
CA LEU A 245 13.17 -13.22 -5.94
C LEU A 245 13.85 -12.91 -7.28
N ALA A 246 13.37 -11.91 -8.00
CA ALA A 246 13.93 -11.57 -9.31
C ALA A 246 15.32 -10.92 -9.25
N THR A 247 15.74 -10.44 -8.08
CA THR A 247 17.05 -9.80 -7.86
C THR A 247 18.10 -10.78 -7.34
N TYR A 248 17.71 -11.78 -6.55
CA TYR A 248 18.62 -12.67 -5.82
C TYR A 248 18.49 -14.15 -6.21
N ALA A 249 17.64 -14.48 -7.22
CA ALA A 249 17.47 -15.83 -7.77
C ALA A 249 18.55 -16.18 -8.84
#